data_d36cb99b65b5285b7d714d4ca3f5f2fb
#
_entry.id   d36cb99b65b5285b7d714d4ca3f5f2fb
#
_cell.length_a   1.000
_cell.length_b   1.000
_cell.length_c   1.000
_cell.angle_alpha   90.00
_cell.angle_beta   90.00
_cell.angle_gamma   90.00
#
_symmetry.space_group_name_H-M   'P 1'
#
loop_
_entity.id
_entity.type
_entity.pdbx_description
1 polymer ?
#
loop_
_entity_poly.entity_id
_entity_poly.type
_entity_poly.pdbx_seq_one_letter_code
_entity_poly.pdbx_strand_id
1 'polypeptide(L)'
;PARVVPNGPRNSAARKIRSYFEDVWCATGGVRLGYVNNWSQEGINYYVNNKWNSITRETEPLMDGENEYGNVAFDMMNVAIDPSNPDHVYVSSWDEGVYEILNGEIIEIHNASNSPLVGVNEEFNNEIVLVDGLAFDKDGNLWVTNSKTADCLHVLTPGGQWYSFNFDGAINETFVLGDVIIDSGTDRGDYI
;
A
#
# COMPACT_ATOMS: atom_id res chain seq x y z
N PRO A 1 9.41 2.03 38.85
CA PRO A 1 8.06 1.57 38.58
C PRO A 1 7.98 1.17 37.11
N ALA A 2 7.48 -0.05 36.84
CA ALA A 2 7.30 -0.52 35.47
C ALA A 2 6.21 0.34 34.79
N ARG A 3 6.50 0.82 33.58
CA ARG A 3 5.53 1.54 32.76
C ARG A 3 4.52 0.52 32.22
N VAL A 4 3.26 0.68 32.56
CA VAL A 4 2.19 -0.09 31.93
C VAL A 4 1.95 0.49 30.54
N VAL A 5 2.20 -0.30 29.51
CA VAL A 5 1.89 0.05 28.13
C VAL A 5 0.57 -0.64 27.81
N PRO A 6 -0.51 0.09 27.48
CA PRO A 6 -1.75 -0.51 27.06
C PRO A 6 -1.57 -1.38 25.80
N ASN A 7 -2.37 -2.43 25.66
CA ASN A 7 -2.49 -3.15 24.39
C ASN A 7 -3.32 -2.28 23.42
N GLY A 8 -2.64 -1.48 22.63
CA GLY A 8 -3.22 -0.54 21.68
C GLY A 8 -2.25 -0.26 20.54
N PRO A 9 -2.72 0.38 19.45
CA PRO A 9 -1.85 0.78 18.35
C PRO A 9 -0.78 1.76 18.86
N ARG A 10 0.36 1.81 18.18
CA ARG A 10 1.49 2.69 18.54
C ARG A 10 1.10 4.18 18.55
N ASN A 11 0.18 4.54 17.66
CA ASN A 11 -0.31 5.92 17.53
C ASN A 11 -1.80 5.92 17.16
N SER A 12 -2.41 7.10 17.12
CA SER A 12 -3.82 7.31 16.77
C SER A 12 -4.01 7.67 15.29
N ALA A 13 -2.97 7.71 14.48
CA ALA A 13 -3.09 7.97 13.06
C ALA A 13 -3.72 6.76 12.37
N ALA A 14 -4.77 7.00 11.59
CA ALA A 14 -5.43 5.99 10.81
C ALA A 14 -5.98 6.64 9.54
N ARG A 15 -5.44 6.29 8.39
CA ARG A 15 -5.99 6.67 7.10
C ARG A 15 -6.96 5.61 6.59
N LYS A 16 -6.53 4.37 6.60
CA LYS A 16 -7.32 3.23 6.13
C LYS A 16 -7.20 2.07 7.11
N ILE A 17 -8.31 1.45 7.39
CA ILE A 17 -8.39 0.26 8.23
C ILE A 17 -9.03 -0.85 7.40
N ARG A 18 -8.45 -2.03 7.46
CA ARG A 18 -9.00 -3.27 6.93
C ARG A 18 -9.03 -4.31 8.03
N SER A 19 -10.06 -5.13 8.01
CA SER A 19 -10.17 -6.27 8.92
C SER A 19 -10.50 -7.53 8.15
N TYR A 20 -9.99 -8.62 8.66
CA TYR A 20 -10.33 -9.97 8.23
C TYR A 20 -10.53 -10.82 9.48
N PHE A 21 -11.77 -11.27 9.74
CA PHE A 21 -12.17 -11.86 11.02
C PHE A 21 -11.78 -10.97 12.22
N GLU A 22 -10.88 -11.46 13.08
CA GLU A 22 -10.42 -10.78 14.30
C GLU A 22 -9.16 -9.93 14.06
N ASP A 23 -8.51 -10.07 12.91
CA ASP A 23 -7.31 -9.33 12.56
C ASP A 23 -7.66 -7.96 11.98
N VAL A 24 -6.85 -6.97 12.33
CA VAL A 24 -7.02 -5.58 11.89
C VAL A 24 -5.69 -5.02 11.42
N TRP A 25 -5.69 -4.41 10.26
CA TRP A 25 -4.54 -3.71 9.70
C TRP A 25 -4.88 -2.24 9.47
N CYS A 26 -3.94 -1.36 9.74
CA CYS A 26 -4.13 0.08 9.67
C CYS A 26 -2.94 0.77 8.99
N ALA A 27 -3.19 1.40 7.85
CA ALA A 27 -2.28 2.35 7.22
C ALA A 27 -2.38 3.70 7.93
N THR A 28 -1.24 4.31 8.27
CA THR A 28 -1.19 5.48 9.16
C THR A 28 -0.76 6.76 8.46
N GLY A 29 -0.61 6.75 7.14
CA GLY A 29 -0.18 7.90 6.37
C GLY A 29 -1.29 8.88 6.04
N GLY A 30 -1.19 9.45 4.89
CA GLY A 30 -2.17 10.38 4.34
C GLY A 30 -1.55 11.39 3.41
N VAL A 31 -2.42 12.16 2.77
CA VAL A 31 -2.04 13.30 1.94
C VAL A 31 -2.73 14.56 2.43
N ARG A 32 -2.09 15.69 2.23
CA ARG A 32 -2.64 17.01 2.48
C ARG A 32 -3.54 17.45 1.32
N LEU A 33 -4.19 18.59 1.48
CA LEU A 33 -4.96 19.21 0.41
C LEU A 33 -4.11 19.35 -0.87
N GLY A 34 -4.68 18.90 -2.01
CA GLY A 34 -3.95 18.87 -3.29
C GLY A 34 -3.08 17.62 -3.45
N TYR A 35 -3.26 16.60 -2.64
CA TYR A 35 -2.53 15.32 -2.70
C TYR A 35 -1.01 15.48 -2.53
N VAL A 36 -0.62 16.43 -1.70
CA VAL A 36 0.78 16.63 -1.30
C VAL A 36 1.11 15.68 -0.16
N ASN A 37 2.30 15.10 -0.18
CA ASN A 37 2.78 14.21 0.89
C ASN A 37 2.59 14.85 2.27
N ASN A 38 2.13 14.06 3.21
CA ASN A 38 2.05 14.44 4.62
C ASN A 38 3.37 14.19 5.35
N TRP A 39 4.24 13.36 4.75
CA TRP A 39 5.53 12.93 5.28
C TRP A 39 5.39 12.18 6.61
N SER A 40 4.30 11.42 6.74
CA SER A 40 4.06 10.59 7.92
C SER A 40 4.99 9.38 7.91
N GLN A 41 5.74 9.20 8.99
CA GLN A 41 6.67 8.08 9.21
C GLN A 41 6.15 7.11 10.26
N GLU A 42 4.84 7.13 10.51
CA GLU A 42 4.21 6.37 11.59
C GLU A 42 4.12 4.85 11.30
N GLY A 43 4.37 4.45 10.04
CA GLY A 43 4.42 3.05 9.60
C GLY A 43 3.05 2.41 9.51
N ILE A 44 2.97 1.14 9.89
CA ILE A 44 1.78 0.30 9.78
C ILE A 44 1.47 -0.25 11.17
N ASN A 45 0.23 -0.12 11.64
CA ASN A 45 -0.22 -0.78 12.86
C ASN A 45 -1.09 -1.98 12.50
N TYR A 46 -0.95 -3.07 13.25
CA TYR A 46 -1.79 -4.24 13.06
C TYR A 46 -2.10 -4.95 14.38
N TYR A 47 -3.28 -5.54 14.44
CA TYR A 47 -3.78 -6.34 15.55
C TYR A 47 -3.99 -7.76 15.07
N VAL A 48 -3.16 -8.67 15.56
CA VAL A 48 -3.17 -10.10 15.21
C VAL A 48 -2.88 -10.88 16.48
N ASN A 49 -3.52 -12.03 16.65
CA ASN A 49 -3.37 -12.90 17.82
C ASN A 49 -3.59 -12.14 19.15
N ASN A 50 -4.64 -11.33 19.22
CA ASN A 50 -5.01 -10.53 20.42
C ASN A 50 -3.94 -9.53 20.86
N LYS A 51 -3.06 -9.11 19.96
CA LYS A 51 -1.98 -8.17 20.28
C LYS A 51 -1.81 -7.12 19.17
N TRP A 52 -1.64 -5.87 19.59
CA TRP A 52 -1.18 -4.80 18.71
C TRP A 52 0.32 -4.89 18.46
N ASN A 53 0.69 -4.76 17.20
CA ASN A 53 2.05 -4.69 16.69
C ASN A 53 2.17 -3.50 15.75
N SER A 54 3.41 -3.17 15.39
CA SER A 54 3.67 -2.08 14.43
C SER A 54 4.91 -2.43 13.61
N ILE A 55 4.84 -2.17 12.31
CA ILE A 55 5.97 -2.17 11.39
C ILE A 55 6.37 -0.71 11.19
N THR A 56 7.58 -0.36 11.58
CA THR A 56 8.07 1.01 11.56
C THR A 56 9.54 1.03 11.15
N ARG A 57 10.06 2.18 10.80
CA ARG A 57 11.48 2.39 10.52
C ARG A 57 12.43 1.85 11.59
N GLU A 58 12.00 1.87 12.87
CA GLU A 58 12.81 1.40 13.99
C GLU A 58 12.83 -0.12 14.11
N THR A 59 11.84 -0.80 13.52
CA THR A 59 11.66 -2.26 13.61
C THR A 59 11.92 -2.99 12.31
N GLU A 60 11.88 -2.27 11.18
CA GLU A 60 11.99 -2.83 9.83
C GLU A 60 12.99 -2.02 8.99
N PRO A 61 14.18 -2.59 8.71
CA PRO A 61 15.24 -1.90 7.97
C PRO A 61 14.82 -1.44 6.57
N LEU A 62 13.93 -2.18 5.90
CA LEU A 62 13.42 -1.80 4.57
C LEU A 62 12.63 -0.49 4.58
N MET A 63 12.15 -0.05 5.74
CA MET A 63 11.46 1.23 5.91
C MET A 63 12.39 2.37 6.34
N ASP A 64 13.63 2.11 6.69
CA ASP A 64 14.54 3.10 7.30
C ASP A 64 15.36 3.92 6.30
N GLY A 65 15.26 3.60 5.00
CA GLY A 65 15.99 4.34 3.97
C GLY A 65 17.49 4.07 3.96
N GLU A 66 17.94 2.97 4.53
CA GLU A 66 19.30 2.46 4.32
C GLU A 66 19.50 1.84 2.92
N ASN A 67 18.50 2.03 2.03
CA ASN A 67 18.71 1.75 0.62
C ASN A 67 19.69 2.78 0.03
N GLU A 68 20.30 2.46 -1.10
CA GLU A 68 21.31 3.30 -1.76
C GLU A 68 20.83 4.73 -2.11
N TYR A 69 19.53 5.00 -2.01
CA TYR A 69 18.86 6.26 -2.35
C TYR A 69 18.44 7.08 -1.11
N GLY A 70 18.55 6.51 0.09
CA GLY A 70 18.16 7.18 1.33
C GLY A 70 16.65 7.35 1.49
N ASN A 71 15.84 6.60 0.73
CA ASN A 71 14.38 6.69 0.77
C ASN A 71 13.85 6.12 2.07
N VAL A 72 13.07 6.91 2.73
CA VAL A 72 12.39 6.58 3.97
C VAL A 72 10.93 6.33 3.66
N ALA A 73 10.39 5.25 4.18
CA ALA A 73 8.96 4.95 4.02
C ALA A 73 8.07 6.05 4.57
N PHE A 74 7.26 6.65 3.70
CA PHE A 74 6.31 7.70 4.04
C PHE A 74 4.89 7.32 3.64
N ASP A 75 3.94 7.93 4.34
CA ASP A 75 2.54 8.03 3.93
C ASP A 75 1.91 6.70 3.49
N MET A 76 1.80 5.75 4.43
CA MET A 76 1.06 4.51 4.20
C MET A 76 -0.41 4.82 3.94
N MET A 77 -0.94 4.44 2.77
CA MET A 77 -2.22 4.93 2.25
C MET A 77 -3.38 3.95 2.42
N ASN A 78 -3.20 2.73 2.00
CA ASN A 78 -4.25 1.71 1.97
C ASN A 78 -3.70 0.35 2.38
N VAL A 79 -4.61 -0.57 2.67
CA VAL A 79 -4.30 -1.96 3.02
C VAL A 79 -5.20 -2.89 2.21
N ALA A 80 -4.64 -3.96 1.67
CA ALA A 80 -5.38 -5.09 1.11
C ALA A 80 -4.90 -6.38 1.77
N ILE A 81 -5.83 -7.17 2.30
CA ILE A 81 -5.55 -8.46 2.92
C ILE A 81 -5.90 -9.53 1.88
N ASP A 82 -4.97 -10.45 1.61
CA ASP A 82 -5.22 -11.57 0.70
C ASP A 82 -6.37 -12.44 1.23
N PRO A 83 -7.47 -12.58 0.50
CA PRO A 83 -8.61 -13.36 0.96
C PRO A 83 -8.33 -14.86 1.08
N SER A 84 -7.27 -15.35 0.44
CA SER A 84 -6.82 -16.75 0.51
C SER A 84 -5.81 -17.02 1.63
N ASN A 85 -5.10 -15.97 2.07
CA ASN A 85 -4.08 -16.05 3.12
C ASN A 85 -4.07 -14.75 3.95
N PRO A 86 -4.77 -14.68 5.08
CA PRO A 86 -4.87 -13.45 5.88
C PRO A 86 -3.54 -12.98 6.50
N ASP A 87 -2.52 -13.82 6.55
CA ASP A 87 -1.17 -13.44 6.96
C ASP A 87 -0.38 -12.74 5.83
N HIS A 88 -0.95 -12.70 4.61
CA HIS A 88 -0.38 -12.03 3.45
C HIS A 88 -1.14 -10.73 3.18
N VAL A 89 -0.45 -9.61 3.33
CA VAL A 89 -1.05 -8.27 3.31
C VAL A 89 -0.23 -7.33 2.44
N TYR A 90 -0.92 -6.50 1.70
CA TYR A 90 -0.30 -5.44 0.90
C TYR A 90 -0.67 -4.07 1.46
N VAL A 91 0.31 -3.18 1.51
CA VAL A 91 0.11 -1.80 1.98
C VAL A 91 0.70 -0.84 0.96
N SER A 92 -0.12 0.09 0.49
CA SER A 92 0.34 1.12 -0.45
C SER A 92 0.96 2.31 0.27
N SER A 93 1.89 2.96 -0.42
CA SER A 93 2.56 4.19 0.01
C SER A 93 2.40 5.29 -1.04
N TRP A 94 2.35 6.53 -0.58
CA TRP A 94 2.35 7.72 -1.43
C TRP A 94 3.77 8.19 -1.75
N ASP A 95 4.73 7.25 -1.73
CA ASP A 95 6.15 7.52 -2.00
C ASP A 95 6.86 6.32 -2.62
N GLU A 96 6.72 5.13 -2.04
CA GLU A 96 7.54 3.95 -2.33
C GLU A 96 6.82 2.85 -3.16
N GLY A 97 5.52 3.01 -3.45
CA GLY A 97 4.73 2.01 -4.15
C GLY A 97 3.95 1.07 -3.22
N VAL A 98 4.21 -0.24 -3.28
CA VAL A 98 3.43 -1.25 -2.55
C VAL A 98 4.34 -2.16 -1.73
N TYR A 99 4.11 -2.19 -0.43
CA TYR A 99 4.75 -3.11 0.51
C TYR A 99 4.01 -4.44 0.54
N GLU A 100 4.72 -5.52 0.30
CA GLU A 100 4.24 -6.88 0.45
C GLU A 100 4.70 -7.44 1.80
N ILE A 101 3.74 -7.88 2.61
CA ILE A 101 3.96 -8.28 4.00
C ILE A 101 3.46 -9.71 4.18
N LEU A 102 4.29 -10.59 4.70
CA LEU A 102 3.92 -11.95 5.04
C LEU A 102 4.28 -12.24 6.50
N ASN A 103 3.31 -12.74 7.27
CA ASN A 103 3.47 -13.04 8.71
C ASN A 103 3.97 -11.83 9.53
N GLY A 104 3.63 -10.59 9.11
CA GLY A 104 4.03 -9.36 9.79
C GLY A 104 5.44 -8.87 9.47
N GLU A 105 6.13 -9.44 8.49
CA GLU A 105 7.44 -9.03 7.98
C GLU A 105 7.31 -8.53 6.54
N ILE A 106 7.97 -7.43 6.18
CA ILE A 106 8.05 -6.96 4.80
C ILE A 106 8.95 -7.93 4.02
N ILE A 107 8.41 -8.55 2.99
CA ILE A 107 9.14 -9.49 2.13
C ILE A 107 9.58 -8.86 0.81
N GLU A 108 8.85 -7.83 0.35
CA GLU A 108 9.17 -7.09 -0.86
C GLU A 108 8.55 -5.69 -0.86
N ILE A 109 9.17 -4.76 -1.59
CA ILE A 109 8.60 -3.45 -1.93
C ILE A 109 8.51 -3.38 -3.45
N HIS A 110 7.29 -3.43 -3.98
CA HIS A 110 7.05 -3.28 -5.41
C HIS A 110 7.06 -1.80 -5.80
N ASN A 111 8.02 -1.42 -6.62
CA ASN A 111 8.22 -0.05 -7.09
C ASN A 111 8.65 -0.03 -8.57
N ALA A 112 9.10 1.11 -9.07
CA ALA A 112 9.49 1.26 -10.47
C ALA A 112 10.72 0.43 -10.88
N SER A 113 11.50 -0.11 -9.93
CA SER A 113 12.69 -0.90 -10.23
C SER A 113 12.41 -2.40 -10.47
N ASN A 114 11.33 -2.94 -9.89
CA ASN A 114 11.01 -4.37 -9.90
C ASN A 114 9.58 -4.70 -10.32
N SER A 115 8.79 -3.70 -10.67
CA SER A 115 7.40 -3.84 -11.11
C SER A 115 7.08 -2.85 -12.24
N PRO A 116 5.92 -2.94 -12.89
CA PRO A 116 5.50 -1.96 -13.91
C PRO A 116 4.97 -0.66 -13.31
N LEU A 117 5.00 -0.49 -12.00
CA LEU A 117 4.64 0.77 -11.36
C LEU A 117 5.55 1.90 -11.84
N VAL A 118 4.98 3.07 -12.06
CA VAL A 118 5.66 4.21 -12.65
C VAL A 118 5.93 5.28 -11.60
N GLY A 119 7.18 5.69 -11.50
CA GLY A 119 7.59 6.81 -10.67
C GLY A 119 7.34 8.16 -11.34
N VAL A 120 7.15 9.18 -10.53
CA VAL A 120 6.74 10.53 -11.00
C VAL A 120 7.84 11.58 -10.93
N ASN A 121 9.04 11.23 -10.50
CA ASN A 121 10.13 12.18 -10.32
C ASN A 121 11.38 11.74 -11.08
N GLU A 122 11.57 12.30 -12.29
CA GLU A 122 12.74 12.02 -13.12
C GLU A 122 14.05 12.52 -12.50
N GLU A 123 14.00 13.57 -11.65
CA GLU A 123 15.18 14.11 -10.97
C GLU A 123 15.76 13.12 -9.96
N PHE A 124 14.92 12.26 -9.41
CA PHE A 124 15.28 11.18 -8.48
C PHE A 124 15.13 9.78 -9.12
N ASN A 125 15.39 9.65 -10.41
CA ASN A 125 15.33 8.38 -11.17
C ASN A 125 13.96 7.66 -11.09
N ASN A 126 12.86 8.42 -11.03
CA ASN A 126 11.50 7.88 -10.89
C ASN A 126 11.27 7.05 -9.61
N GLU A 127 11.92 7.41 -8.52
CA GLU A 127 11.84 6.66 -7.27
C GLU A 127 10.53 6.90 -6.50
N ILE A 128 9.85 8.03 -6.72
CA ILE A 128 8.60 8.36 -6.05
C ILE A 128 7.44 7.69 -6.78
N VAL A 129 6.92 6.60 -6.23
CA VAL A 129 5.80 5.84 -6.78
C VAL A 129 4.55 6.09 -5.96
N LEU A 130 3.58 6.80 -6.54
CA LEU A 130 2.37 7.24 -5.85
C LEU A 130 1.25 6.22 -5.97
N VAL A 131 1.03 5.41 -4.95
CA VAL A 131 -0.02 4.39 -4.89
C VAL A 131 -0.99 4.68 -3.75
N ASP A 132 -2.30 4.68 -4.02
CA ASP A 132 -3.34 4.71 -2.99
C ASP A 132 -4.20 3.43 -3.04
N GLY A 133 -4.94 3.20 -4.12
CA GLY A 133 -5.91 2.12 -4.22
C GLY A 133 -5.28 0.73 -4.25
N LEU A 134 -5.78 -0.16 -3.38
CA LEU A 134 -5.49 -1.58 -3.36
C LEU A 134 -6.78 -2.36 -3.13
N ALA A 135 -7.06 -3.35 -3.98
CA ALA A 135 -8.18 -4.28 -3.78
C ALA A 135 -7.92 -5.64 -4.42
N PHE A 136 -8.31 -6.71 -3.75
CA PHE A 136 -8.33 -8.04 -4.33
C PHE A 136 -9.65 -8.31 -5.05
N ASP A 137 -9.57 -8.93 -6.22
CA ASP A 137 -10.74 -9.50 -6.88
C ASP A 137 -11.02 -10.94 -6.40
N LYS A 138 -12.11 -11.55 -6.88
CA LYS A 138 -12.52 -12.92 -6.52
C LYS A 138 -11.55 -14.00 -7.00
N ASP A 139 -10.71 -13.70 -7.99
CA ASP A 139 -9.73 -14.61 -8.57
C ASP A 139 -8.36 -14.47 -7.87
N GLY A 140 -8.29 -13.60 -6.85
CA GLY A 140 -7.09 -13.35 -6.04
C GLY A 140 -6.08 -12.43 -6.70
N ASN A 141 -6.47 -11.68 -7.73
CA ASN A 141 -5.60 -10.66 -8.29
C ASN A 141 -5.67 -9.39 -7.44
N LEU A 142 -4.51 -8.79 -7.17
CA LEU A 142 -4.41 -7.50 -6.51
C LEU A 142 -4.42 -6.37 -7.54
N TRP A 143 -5.44 -5.53 -7.48
CA TRP A 143 -5.58 -4.33 -8.28
C TRP A 143 -4.95 -3.14 -7.58
N VAL A 144 -4.18 -2.35 -8.32
CA VAL A 144 -3.33 -1.27 -7.80
C VAL A 144 -3.52 -0.01 -8.64
N THR A 145 -3.85 1.13 -8.00
CA THR A 145 -3.87 2.42 -8.70
C THR A 145 -2.54 3.13 -8.55
N ASN A 146 -1.96 3.58 -9.66
CA ASN A 146 -0.73 4.38 -9.70
C ASN A 146 -1.05 5.77 -10.24
N SER A 147 -0.81 6.78 -9.43
CA SER A 147 -1.15 8.17 -9.75
C SER A 147 -0.10 8.85 -10.62
N LYS A 148 -0.54 9.88 -11.35
CA LYS A 148 0.30 10.75 -12.20
C LYS A 148 1.07 10.01 -13.29
N THR A 149 0.45 8.97 -13.83
CA THR A 149 0.96 8.20 -14.96
C THR A 149 -0.17 7.83 -15.90
N ALA A 150 0.14 7.57 -17.17
CA ALA A 150 -0.84 7.09 -18.16
C ALA A 150 -1.20 5.62 -17.90
N ASP A 151 -0.22 4.80 -17.52
CA ASP A 151 -0.42 3.42 -17.09
C ASP A 151 -0.80 3.41 -15.60
N CYS A 152 -2.05 3.76 -15.33
CA CYS A 152 -2.49 4.16 -14.00
C CYS A 152 -3.20 3.05 -13.21
N LEU A 153 -3.44 1.91 -13.81
CA LEU A 153 -4.04 0.74 -13.16
C LEU A 153 -3.20 -0.49 -13.46
N HIS A 154 -2.85 -1.20 -12.41
CA HIS A 154 -2.03 -2.40 -12.51
C HIS A 154 -2.70 -3.57 -11.80
N VAL A 155 -2.33 -4.78 -12.20
CA VAL A 155 -2.80 -6.03 -11.59
C VAL A 155 -1.61 -6.92 -11.31
N LEU A 156 -1.49 -7.37 -10.08
CA LEU A 156 -0.60 -8.45 -9.66
C LEU A 156 -1.42 -9.73 -9.50
N THR A 157 -1.10 -10.75 -10.29
CA THR A 157 -1.79 -12.05 -10.19
C THR A 157 -1.23 -12.88 -9.02
N PRO A 158 -1.97 -13.90 -8.55
CA PRO A 158 -1.45 -14.86 -7.56
C PRO A 158 -0.17 -15.58 -8.00
N GLY A 159 0.10 -15.63 -9.29
CA GLY A 159 1.32 -16.20 -9.87
C GLY A 159 2.51 -15.24 -9.94
N GLY A 160 2.38 -14.02 -9.38
CA GLY A 160 3.44 -13.00 -9.37
C GLY A 160 3.61 -12.26 -10.70
N GLN A 161 2.65 -12.36 -11.61
CA GLN A 161 2.70 -11.65 -12.89
C GLN A 161 1.98 -10.32 -12.80
N TRP A 162 2.63 -9.27 -13.33
CA TRP A 162 2.05 -7.95 -13.43
C TRP A 162 1.47 -7.66 -14.81
N TYR A 163 0.35 -6.92 -14.83
CA TYR A 163 -0.26 -6.34 -16.02
C TYR A 163 -0.56 -4.87 -15.78
N SER A 164 -0.51 -4.06 -16.84
CA SER A 164 -0.80 -2.62 -16.79
C SER A 164 -1.90 -2.26 -17.76
N PHE A 165 -2.71 -1.28 -17.39
CA PHE A 165 -3.81 -0.77 -18.19
C PHE A 165 -3.68 0.74 -18.37
N ASN A 166 -3.87 1.16 -19.61
CA ASN A 166 -3.92 2.53 -20.06
C ASN A 166 -5.33 2.86 -20.56
N PHE A 167 -5.84 4.02 -20.23
CA PHE A 167 -7.20 4.42 -20.60
C PHE A 167 -7.23 5.39 -21.80
N ASP A 168 -6.29 5.28 -22.75
CA ASP A 168 -6.23 5.99 -24.03
C ASP A 168 -6.42 7.51 -23.90
N GLY A 169 -5.81 8.14 -22.89
CA GLY A 169 -5.86 9.57 -22.64
C GLY A 169 -7.09 10.04 -21.86
N ALA A 170 -8.02 9.14 -21.48
CA ALA A 170 -9.08 9.48 -20.53
C ALA A 170 -8.51 9.74 -19.12
N ILE A 171 -7.42 9.07 -18.78
CA ILE A 171 -6.58 9.32 -17.61
C ILE A 171 -5.15 9.56 -18.10
N ASN A 172 -4.45 10.51 -17.52
CA ASN A 172 -3.09 10.89 -17.89
C ASN A 172 -2.26 11.31 -16.66
N GLU A 173 -1.05 11.75 -16.88
CA GLU A 173 -0.06 12.09 -15.83
C GLU A 173 -0.49 13.26 -14.91
N THR A 174 -1.60 13.93 -15.19
CA THR A 174 -2.13 14.98 -14.32
C THR A 174 -3.12 14.48 -13.28
N PHE A 175 -3.62 13.25 -13.44
CA PHE A 175 -4.62 12.69 -12.54
C PHE A 175 -3.99 12.06 -11.31
N VAL A 176 -4.68 12.28 -10.20
CA VAL A 176 -4.44 11.57 -8.95
C VAL A 176 -5.56 10.58 -8.75
N LEU A 177 -5.20 9.32 -8.56
CA LEU A 177 -6.13 8.23 -8.34
C LEU A 177 -6.16 7.89 -6.84
N GLY A 178 -7.35 7.73 -6.33
CA GLY A 178 -7.58 7.30 -4.97
C GLY A 178 -7.79 5.79 -4.87
N ASP A 179 -8.80 5.41 -4.11
CA ASP A 179 -9.17 4.01 -3.86
C ASP A 179 -9.62 3.29 -5.14
N VAL A 180 -9.43 1.98 -5.16
CA VAL A 180 -10.04 1.07 -6.14
C VAL A 180 -11.03 0.17 -5.41
N ILE A 181 -12.20 -0.03 -6.01
CA ILE A 181 -13.26 -0.87 -5.47
C ILE A 181 -13.60 -1.92 -6.51
N ILE A 182 -13.58 -3.17 -6.08
CA ILE A 182 -14.04 -4.29 -6.90
C ILE A 182 -15.51 -4.54 -6.57
N ASP A 183 -16.38 -4.42 -7.56
CA ASP A 183 -17.77 -4.79 -7.42
C ASP A 183 -17.95 -6.28 -7.78
N SER A 184 -18.14 -7.11 -6.77
CA SER A 184 -18.46 -8.53 -6.91
C SER A 184 -19.97 -8.76 -7.22
N GLY A 185 -20.55 -7.96 -8.11
CA GLY A 185 -21.96 -8.07 -8.52
C GLY A 185 -22.32 -9.48 -8.97
N THR A 186 -23.45 -9.97 -8.48
CA THR A 186 -23.85 -11.38 -8.49
C THR A 186 -24.06 -12.00 -9.88
N ASP A 187 -24.16 -11.20 -10.94
CA ASP A 187 -24.56 -11.72 -12.26
C ASP A 187 -23.67 -11.32 -13.44
N ARG A 188 -22.63 -10.50 -13.26
CA ARG A 188 -21.84 -9.95 -14.37
C ARG A 188 -20.32 -10.05 -14.24
N GLY A 189 -19.82 -10.70 -13.21
CA GLY A 189 -18.40 -10.71 -12.87
C GLY A 189 -18.00 -9.51 -12.02
N ASP A 190 -16.69 -9.35 -11.79
CA ASP A 190 -16.16 -8.24 -11.04
C ASP A 190 -16.04 -6.99 -11.92
N TYR A 191 -16.32 -5.82 -11.36
CA TYR A 191 -16.12 -4.51 -11.99
C TYR A 191 -15.11 -3.70 -11.17
N ILE A 192 -14.31 -2.93 -11.87
CA ILE A 192 -13.27 -2.05 -11.31
C ILE A 192 -13.74 -0.60 -11.35
#